data_b94203d11aa3ad4addba064e597b59a6
#
_entry.id   b94203d11aa3ad4addba064e597b59a6
#
_cell.length_a   1.000
_cell.length_b   1.000
_cell.length_c   1.000
_cell.angle_alpha   90.00
_cell.angle_beta   90.00
_cell.angle_gamma   90.00
#
_symmetry.space_group_name_H-M   'P 1'
#
loop_
_entity.id
_entity.type
_entity.pdbx_description
1 polymer ?
#
loop_
_entity_poly.entity_id
_entity_poly.type
_entity_poly.pdbx_seq_one_letter_code
_entity_poly.pdbx_strand_id
1 'polypeptide(L)'
;MSAEGRPGAVRVGCSGWSYADWRGVVYPAGAPPREWFARYARRFDTVELNATFYRLPDPRTVEGWAAQAPSGFLYAVKMGAYGSHRRKLREPGAWLANHVDRVERLGATLGPNLVQLPPRWRRDAARLDAFLASAPTTMRWAVEVRDSSWLHDDVFTVLARHGAALCVHDLLPDHPWIRTTGWTYVRFHGPRALDEPYHGRYTGRRLRFVADRLATWRDEGADVYAYFNNDWHGAAVVDAEWLRDRLLRTAAR
;
A
#
# COMPACT_ATOMS: atom_id res chain seq x y z
N MET A 1 -29.96 -15.54 -12.09
CA MET A 1 -29.90 -14.44 -11.09
C MET A 1 -28.53 -14.60 -10.42
N SER A 2 -27.55 -13.79 -10.86
CA SER A 2 -26.23 -13.75 -10.25
C SER A 2 -26.38 -13.16 -8.85
N ALA A 3 -25.87 -13.85 -7.82
CA ALA A 3 -25.78 -13.27 -6.50
C ALA A 3 -24.95 -11.98 -6.60
N GLU A 4 -25.60 -10.82 -6.45
CA GLU A 4 -24.90 -9.54 -6.33
C GLU A 4 -24.04 -9.62 -5.07
N GLY A 5 -22.76 -9.89 -5.25
CA GLY A 5 -21.78 -9.94 -4.18
C GLY A 5 -21.65 -8.54 -3.56
N ARG A 6 -21.48 -8.48 -2.25
CA ARG A 6 -21.24 -7.20 -1.55
C ARG A 6 -20.00 -6.53 -2.16
N PRO A 7 -20.06 -5.23 -2.49
CA PRO A 7 -18.88 -4.49 -2.96
C PRO A 7 -17.71 -4.62 -1.98
N GLY A 8 -16.49 -4.67 -2.51
CA GLY A 8 -15.27 -4.72 -1.70
C GLY A 8 -15.08 -3.44 -0.88
N ALA A 9 -14.35 -3.55 0.21
CA ALA A 9 -13.99 -2.41 1.05
C ALA A 9 -13.03 -1.47 0.30
N VAL A 10 -13.16 -0.15 0.53
CA VAL A 10 -12.28 0.87 -0.05
C VAL A 10 -11.45 1.51 1.03
N ARG A 11 -10.13 1.42 0.90
CA ARG A 11 -9.11 2.01 1.78
C ARG A 11 -8.17 2.86 0.93
N VAL A 12 -8.31 4.18 1.02
CA VAL A 12 -7.46 5.13 0.30
C VAL A 12 -6.79 6.05 1.30
N GLY A 13 -5.47 6.20 1.20
CA GLY A 13 -4.68 7.03 2.11
C GLY A 13 -3.35 7.44 1.49
N CYS A 14 -2.40 7.86 2.34
CA CYS A 14 -1.07 8.29 1.95
C CYS A 14 0.00 7.32 2.46
N SER A 15 1.19 7.40 1.85
CA SER A 15 2.39 6.69 2.32
C SER A 15 3.07 7.50 3.43
N GLY A 16 2.46 7.48 4.62
CA GLY A 16 2.90 8.25 5.79
C GLY A 16 2.01 9.46 6.10
N TRP A 17 2.30 10.07 7.25
CA TRP A 17 1.58 11.28 7.73
C TRP A 17 2.51 12.31 8.36
N SER A 18 3.78 11.97 8.58
CA SER A 18 4.72 12.81 9.34
C SER A 18 5.63 13.62 8.43
N TYR A 19 5.04 14.63 7.79
CA TYR A 19 5.74 15.51 6.85
C TYR A 19 5.71 16.95 7.32
N ALA A 20 6.88 17.58 7.47
CA ALA A 20 7.00 18.94 8.00
C ALA A 20 6.41 20.00 7.04
N ASP A 21 6.51 19.76 5.74
CA ASP A 21 5.99 20.61 4.67
C ASP A 21 4.45 20.54 4.51
N TRP A 22 3.80 19.64 5.26
CA TRP A 22 2.34 19.58 5.34
C TRP A 22 1.75 20.62 6.31
N ARG A 23 2.58 21.32 7.10
CA ARG A 23 2.14 22.43 7.93
C ARG A 23 1.64 23.59 7.07
N GLY A 24 0.51 24.16 7.44
CA GLY A 24 -0.16 25.21 6.67
C GLY A 24 -0.95 24.71 5.46
N VAL A 25 -0.80 23.42 5.10
CA VAL A 25 -1.51 22.80 3.97
C VAL A 25 -2.46 21.71 4.46
N VAL A 26 -1.93 20.67 5.10
CA VAL A 26 -2.71 19.55 5.66
C VAL A 26 -2.99 19.76 7.15
N TYR A 27 -1.98 20.24 7.87
CA TYR A 27 -2.04 20.56 9.29
C TYR A 27 -1.98 22.07 9.50
N PRO A 28 -2.62 22.63 10.56
CA PRO A 28 -2.40 24.02 10.94
C PRO A 28 -0.90 24.31 11.09
N ALA A 29 -0.47 25.53 10.72
CA ALA A 29 0.95 25.91 10.72
C ALA A 29 1.63 25.68 12.08
N GLY A 30 0.92 25.93 13.19
CA GLY A 30 1.40 25.71 14.56
C GLY A 30 1.19 24.31 15.13
N ALA A 31 0.65 23.35 14.38
CA ALA A 31 0.36 22.01 14.90
C ALA A 31 1.66 21.25 15.22
N PRO A 32 1.85 20.79 16.47
CA PRO A 32 3.03 20.02 16.84
C PRO A 32 2.95 18.60 16.25
N PRO A 33 4.10 17.95 15.97
CA PRO A 33 4.14 16.61 15.34
C PRO A 33 3.32 15.54 16.07
N ARG A 34 3.19 15.61 17.38
CA ARG A 34 2.38 14.67 18.17
C ARG A 34 0.88 14.68 17.82
N GLU A 35 0.38 15.76 17.20
CA GLU A 35 -1.01 15.89 16.79
C GLU A 35 -1.27 15.44 15.34
N TRP A 36 -0.21 15.25 14.53
CA TRP A 36 -0.37 15.03 13.09
C TRP A 36 -1.11 13.74 12.77
N PHE A 37 -0.81 12.65 13.49
CA PHE A 37 -1.54 11.41 13.27
C PHE A 37 -3.04 11.56 13.56
N ALA A 38 -3.41 12.13 14.71
CA ALA A 38 -4.82 12.33 15.04
C ALA A 38 -5.56 13.22 14.01
N ARG A 39 -4.87 14.19 13.42
CA ARG A 39 -5.42 15.03 12.35
C ARG A 39 -5.54 14.27 11.03
N TYR A 40 -4.54 13.47 10.69
CA TYR A 40 -4.56 12.59 9.52
C TYR A 40 -5.71 11.57 9.61
N ALA A 41 -5.85 10.90 10.74
CA ALA A 41 -6.85 9.88 10.98
C ALA A 41 -8.32 10.40 11.02
N ARG A 42 -8.53 11.73 11.09
CA ARG A 42 -9.85 12.35 10.84
C ARG A 42 -10.21 12.41 9.37
N ARG A 43 -9.22 12.33 8.49
CA ARG A 43 -9.40 12.40 7.02
C ARG A 43 -9.41 11.04 6.37
N PHE A 44 -8.61 10.10 6.87
CA PHE A 44 -8.40 8.78 6.29
C PHE A 44 -8.54 7.69 7.35
N ASP A 45 -8.98 6.53 6.93
CA ASP A 45 -9.10 5.32 7.74
C ASP A 45 -7.98 4.31 7.50
N THR A 46 -6.94 4.72 6.77
CA THR A 46 -5.74 3.91 6.50
C THR A 46 -4.53 4.77 6.20
N VAL A 47 -3.33 4.20 6.43
CA VAL A 47 -2.04 4.77 6.07
C VAL A 47 -1.04 3.67 5.76
N GLU A 48 -0.08 3.93 4.85
CA GLU A 48 1.06 3.04 4.62
C GLU A 48 2.27 3.47 5.45
N LEU A 49 2.79 2.55 6.27
CA LEU A 49 3.99 2.76 7.10
C LEU A 49 5.26 2.51 6.28
N ASN A 50 5.98 3.57 5.92
CA ASN A 50 7.26 3.47 5.21
C ASN A 50 8.49 3.47 6.14
N ALA A 51 8.37 3.97 7.37
CA ALA A 51 9.47 4.01 8.33
C ALA A 51 10.03 2.60 8.65
N THR A 52 9.18 1.60 8.64
CA THR A 52 9.50 0.17 8.83
C THR A 52 10.47 -0.38 7.79
N PHE A 53 10.53 0.23 6.61
CA PHE A 53 11.47 -0.15 5.55
C PHE A 53 12.93 0.09 5.94
N TYR A 54 13.21 1.22 6.59
CA TYR A 54 14.58 1.62 6.97
C TYR A 54 15.05 0.93 8.23
N ARG A 55 14.18 0.79 9.19
CA ARG A 55 14.45 0.15 10.48
C ARG A 55 13.18 -0.53 11.00
N LEU A 56 13.30 -1.76 11.44
CA LEU A 56 12.21 -2.43 12.16
C LEU A 56 11.99 -1.67 13.48
N PRO A 57 10.79 -1.09 13.71
CA PRO A 57 10.51 -0.32 14.91
C PRO A 57 10.53 -1.23 16.14
N ASP A 58 10.80 -0.70 17.32
CA ASP A 58 10.66 -1.48 18.52
C ASP A 58 9.20 -1.82 18.86
N PRO A 59 8.94 -2.86 19.68
CA PRO A 59 7.59 -3.31 19.99
C PRO A 59 6.68 -2.23 20.53
N ARG A 60 7.17 -1.38 21.44
CA ARG A 60 6.38 -0.32 22.08
C ARG A 60 5.93 0.74 21.07
N THR A 61 6.76 1.03 20.07
CA THR A 61 6.39 1.96 18.99
C THR A 61 5.19 1.43 18.21
N VAL A 62 5.18 0.14 17.87
CA VAL A 62 4.09 -0.49 17.12
C VAL A 62 2.81 -0.57 17.96
N GLU A 63 2.95 -0.95 19.23
CA GLU A 63 1.84 -0.95 20.19
C GLU A 63 1.25 0.48 20.38
N GLY A 64 2.12 1.50 20.40
CA GLY A 64 1.70 2.90 20.42
C GLY A 64 0.93 3.32 19.17
N TRP A 65 1.30 2.81 17.99
CA TRP A 65 0.50 3.05 16.76
C TRP A 65 -0.87 2.38 16.86
N ALA A 66 -0.94 1.13 17.32
CA ALA A 66 -2.20 0.42 17.50
C ALA A 66 -3.12 1.15 18.50
N ALA A 67 -2.57 1.59 19.65
CA ALA A 67 -3.32 2.24 20.71
C ALA A 67 -3.91 3.61 20.32
N GLN A 68 -3.25 4.36 19.41
CA GLN A 68 -3.73 5.67 18.97
C GLN A 68 -4.70 5.60 17.78
N ALA A 69 -4.81 4.45 17.12
CA ALA A 69 -5.64 4.28 15.93
C ALA A 69 -7.15 4.35 16.29
N PRO A 70 -7.95 5.13 15.56
CA PRO A 70 -9.41 5.05 15.70
C PRO A 70 -9.94 3.68 15.33
N SER A 71 -11.13 3.35 15.81
CA SER A 71 -11.82 2.11 15.44
C SER A 71 -11.93 1.98 13.90
N GLY A 72 -11.57 0.81 13.37
CA GLY A 72 -11.60 0.52 11.93
C GLY A 72 -10.44 1.10 11.12
N PHE A 73 -9.49 1.80 11.74
CA PHE A 73 -8.28 2.29 11.07
C PHE A 73 -7.31 1.14 10.77
N LEU A 74 -6.67 1.15 9.58
CA LEU A 74 -5.71 0.14 9.16
C LEU A 74 -4.34 0.73 8.80
N TYR A 75 -3.28 0.10 9.29
CA TYR A 75 -1.91 0.36 8.87
C TYR A 75 -1.48 -0.68 7.83
N ALA A 76 -1.26 -0.29 6.58
CA ALA A 76 -0.47 -1.09 5.66
C ALA A 76 1.01 -0.96 6.03
N VAL A 77 1.75 -2.06 6.03
CA VAL A 77 3.14 -2.05 6.53
C VAL A 77 4.12 -2.41 5.43
N LYS A 78 5.04 -1.52 5.10
CA LYS A 78 6.11 -1.82 4.16
C LYS A 78 7.20 -2.64 4.84
N MET A 79 7.47 -3.83 4.32
CA MET A 79 8.49 -4.74 4.83
C MET A 79 9.88 -4.12 4.78
N GLY A 80 10.70 -4.40 5.79
CA GLY A 80 12.05 -3.88 5.92
C GLY A 80 12.99 -4.23 4.75
N ALA A 81 13.87 -3.29 4.41
CA ALA A 81 14.86 -3.44 3.33
C ALA A 81 15.80 -4.63 3.53
N TYR A 82 15.98 -5.09 4.76
CA TYR A 82 16.82 -6.28 5.00
C TYR A 82 16.28 -7.49 4.24
N GLY A 83 15.01 -7.86 4.41
CA GLY A 83 14.41 -9.01 3.74
C GLY A 83 14.24 -8.81 2.23
N SER A 84 13.69 -7.66 1.84
CA SER A 84 13.35 -7.38 0.44
C SER A 84 14.57 -7.03 -0.43
N HIS A 85 15.48 -6.18 0.05
CA HIS A 85 16.60 -5.66 -0.75
C HIS A 85 17.92 -6.38 -0.50
N ARG A 86 18.33 -6.54 0.77
CA ARG A 86 19.63 -7.15 1.10
C ARG A 86 19.58 -8.67 0.92
N ARG A 87 18.58 -9.33 1.48
CA ARG A 87 18.39 -10.79 1.34
C ARG A 87 17.76 -11.18 0.00
N LYS A 88 17.06 -10.25 -0.67
CA LYS A 88 16.30 -10.54 -1.89
C LYS A 88 15.42 -11.78 -1.71
N LEU A 89 14.66 -11.80 -0.60
CA LEU A 89 13.75 -12.86 -0.18
C LEU A 89 14.41 -14.22 0.13
N ARG A 90 15.77 -14.31 0.23
CA ARG A 90 16.46 -15.55 0.56
C ARG A 90 16.28 -15.90 2.02
N GLU A 91 16.12 -17.20 2.31
CA GLU A 91 16.09 -17.75 3.68
C GLU A 91 15.18 -16.94 4.59
N PRO A 92 13.87 -16.90 4.33
CA PRO A 92 12.94 -15.99 5.01
C PRO A 92 12.82 -16.25 6.52
N GLY A 93 13.09 -17.47 6.98
CA GLY A 93 12.93 -17.92 8.36
C GLY A 93 13.00 -16.84 9.45
N ALA A 94 14.20 -16.57 9.99
CA ALA A 94 14.33 -15.69 11.16
C ALA A 94 13.93 -14.22 10.88
N TRP A 95 14.31 -13.66 9.73
CA TRP A 95 14.01 -12.25 9.47
C TRP A 95 12.53 -12.03 9.15
N LEU A 96 11.85 -13.00 8.53
CA LEU A 96 10.41 -12.94 8.31
C LEU A 96 9.66 -13.11 9.64
N ALA A 97 10.08 -14.05 10.50
CA ALA A 97 9.51 -14.21 11.82
C ALA A 97 9.62 -12.93 12.67
N ASN A 98 10.75 -12.22 12.61
CA ASN A 98 10.92 -10.93 13.27
C ASN A 98 9.99 -9.85 12.72
N HIS A 99 9.75 -9.84 11.40
CA HIS A 99 8.79 -8.94 10.79
C HIS A 99 7.37 -9.25 11.26
N VAL A 100 6.97 -10.52 11.20
CA VAL A 100 5.64 -11.01 11.60
C VAL A 100 5.35 -10.68 13.07
N ASP A 101 6.26 -11.07 14.00
CA ASP A 101 6.13 -10.73 15.44
C ASP A 101 5.89 -9.22 15.62
N ARG A 102 6.58 -8.41 14.83
CA ARG A 102 6.47 -6.97 14.98
C ARG A 102 5.15 -6.41 14.48
N VAL A 103 4.68 -6.84 13.31
CA VAL A 103 3.45 -6.31 12.73
C VAL A 103 2.18 -6.86 13.39
N GLU A 104 2.23 -8.07 13.96
CA GLU A 104 1.12 -8.65 14.72
C GLU A 104 0.72 -7.81 15.94
N ARG A 105 1.64 -7.01 16.49
CA ARG A 105 1.35 -6.06 17.59
C ARG A 105 0.41 -4.93 17.18
N LEU A 106 0.16 -4.73 15.89
CA LEU A 106 -0.91 -3.86 15.41
C LEU A 106 -2.32 -4.44 15.68
N GLY A 107 -2.43 -5.75 15.93
CA GLY A 107 -3.70 -6.40 16.21
C GLY A 107 -4.75 -6.13 15.13
N ALA A 108 -5.93 -5.70 15.53
CA ALA A 108 -7.04 -5.40 14.61
C ALA A 108 -6.78 -4.22 13.65
N THR A 109 -5.73 -3.45 13.88
CA THR A 109 -5.33 -2.34 12.99
C THR A 109 -4.32 -2.75 11.92
N LEU A 110 -3.91 -4.04 11.87
CA LEU A 110 -3.00 -4.55 10.84
C LEU A 110 -3.73 -4.65 9.50
N GLY A 111 -3.24 -3.91 8.52
CA GLY A 111 -3.61 -3.99 7.11
C GLY A 111 -2.64 -4.87 6.30
N PRO A 112 -2.57 -4.69 4.97
CA PRO A 112 -1.67 -5.45 4.12
C PRO A 112 -0.18 -5.17 4.40
N ASN A 113 0.66 -6.20 4.18
CA ASN A 113 2.11 -6.07 4.16
C ASN A 113 2.59 -5.83 2.73
N LEU A 114 3.35 -4.77 2.49
CA LEU A 114 3.93 -4.44 1.20
C LEU A 114 5.38 -4.94 1.12
N VAL A 115 5.65 -5.83 0.19
CA VAL A 115 6.98 -6.32 -0.15
C VAL A 115 7.45 -5.62 -1.42
N GLN A 116 8.18 -4.51 -1.27
CA GLN A 116 8.79 -3.84 -2.42
C GLN A 116 10.12 -4.51 -2.77
N LEU A 117 10.26 -4.99 -3.99
CA LEU A 117 11.50 -5.57 -4.52
C LEU A 117 12.46 -4.48 -4.99
N PRO A 118 13.79 -4.72 -4.97
CA PRO A 118 14.76 -3.73 -5.40
C PRO A 118 14.75 -3.56 -6.93
N PRO A 119 15.08 -2.34 -7.44
CA PRO A 119 15.26 -2.14 -8.87
C PRO A 119 16.42 -2.98 -9.40
N ARG A 120 16.41 -3.26 -10.71
CA ARG A 120 17.46 -4.03 -11.42
C ARG A 120 17.68 -5.45 -10.84
N TRP A 121 16.72 -5.98 -10.12
CA TRP A 121 16.69 -7.39 -9.77
C TRP A 121 15.75 -8.12 -10.73
N ARG A 122 16.35 -8.87 -11.64
CA ARG A 122 15.61 -9.64 -12.63
C ARG A 122 14.77 -10.73 -11.95
N ARG A 123 13.67 -11.06 -12.59
CA ARG A 123 12.69 -12.06 -12.17
C ARG A 123 13.32 -13.35 -11.64
N ASP A 124 12.81 -13.78 -10.50
CA ASP A 124 13.10 -15.07 -9.86
C ASP A 124 11.78 -15.56 -9.21
N ALA A 125 10.90 -16.12 -10.06
CA ALA A 125 9.58 -16.56 -9.62
C ALA A 125 9.65 -17.68 -8.58
N ALA A 126 10.64 -18.58 -8.67
CA ALA A 126 10.83 -19.65 -7.71
C ALA A 126 11.16 -19.12 -6.31
N ARG A 127 11.96 -18.05 -6.24
CA ARG A 127 12.29 -17.41 -4.95
C ARG A 127 11.10 -16.65 -4.37
N LEU A 128 10.31 -16.00 -5.20
CA LEU A 128 9.06 -15.37 -4.76
C LEU A 128 8.11 -16.41 -4.20
N ASP A 129 7.97 -17.54 -4.88
CA ASP A 129 7.14 -18.65 -4.45
C ASP A 129 7.58 -19.21 -3.09
N ALA A 130 8.87 -19.50 -2.93
CA ALA A 130 9.44 -19.97 -1.67
C ALA A 130 9.24 -18.97 -0.51
N PHE A 131 9.36 -17.67 -0.79
CA PHE A 131 9.08 -16.63 0.20
C PHE A 131 7.60 -16.62 0.60
N LEU A 132 6.69 -16.58 -0.36
CA LEU A 132 5.25 -16.55 -0.09
C LEU A 132 4.75 -17.82 0.59
N ALA A 133 5.35 -18.97 0.26
CA ALA A 133 5.06 -20.24 0.95
C ALA A 133 5.49 -20.22 2.44
N SER A 134 6.47 -19.38 2.79
CA SER A 134 6.92 -19.19 4.18
C SER A 134 6.16 -18.10 4.92
N ALA A 135 5.42 -17.26 4.20
CA ALA A 135 4.68 -16.14 4.77
C ALA A 135 3.33 -16.59 5.37
N PRO A 136 2.90 -16.05 6.52
CA PRO A 136 1.61 -16.41 7.11
C PRO A 136 0.44 -16.12 6.15
N THR A 137 -0.38 -17.13 5.89
CA THR A 137 -1.57 -17.03 5.03
C THR A 137 -2.71 -16.23 5.67
N THR A 138 -2.64 -15.99 6.97
CA THR A 138 -3.55 -15.12 7.72
C THR A 138 -3.34 -13.63 7.47
N MET A 139 -2.21 -13.28 6.85
CA MET A 139 -1.84 -11.91 6.50
C MET A 139 -2.00 -11.66 5.01
N ARG A 140 -2.36 -10.44 4.63
CA ARG A 140 -2.36 -9.99 3.24
C ARG A 140 -0.96 -9.52 2.82
N TRP A 141 -0.48 -10.03 1.67
CA TRP A 141 0.83 -9.69 1.10
C TRP A 141 0.68 -9.06 -0.28
N ALA A 142 1.17 -7.83 -0.43
CA ALA A 142 1.28 -7.16 -1.72
C ALA A 142 2.73 -7.14 -2.17
N VAL A 143 3.01 -7.42 -3.44
CA VAL A 143 4.36 -7.42 -3.99
C VAL A 143 4.49 -6.32 -5.04
N GLU A 144 5.38 -5.35 -4.76
CA GLU A 144 5.73 -4.28 -5.68
C GLU A 144 7.04 -4.61 -6.39
N VAL A 145 6.97 -4.83 -7.69
CA VAL A 145 8.13 -5.12 -8.54
C VAL A 145 8.73 -3.82 -9.08
N ARG A 146 10.04 -3.75 -9.25
CA ARG A 146 10.78 -2.56 -9.71
C ARG A 146 11.70 -2.85 -10.91
N ASP A 147 11.51 -4.00 -11.55
CA ASP A 147 12.16 -4.40 -12.80
C ASP A 147 11.07 -5.05 -13.68
N SER A 148 10.97 -4.63 -14.94
CA SER A 148 9.88 -5.05 -15.84
C SER A 148 9.87 -6.55 -16.13
N SER A 149 11.00 -7.25 -15.95
CA SER A 149 11.05 -8.70 -16.13
C SER A 149 10.11 -9.47 -15.17
N TRP A 150 9.71 -8.85 -14.05
CA TRP A 150 8.76 -9.43 -13.10
C TRP A 150 7.30 -9.34 -13.55
N LEU A 151 6.99 -8.50 -14.55
CA LEU A 151 5.63 -8.38 -15.12
C LEU A 151 5.43 -9.51 -16.14
N HIS A 152 5.22 -10.72 -15.63
CA HIS A 152 5.18 -11.95 -16.42
C HIS A 152 4.23 -12.98 -15.80
N ASP A 153 3.63 -13.83 -16.63
CA ASP A 153 2.57 -14.76 -16.23
C ASP A 153 2.97 -15.74 -15.14
N ASP A 154 4.23 -16.20 -15.10
CA ASP A 154 4.71 -17.09 -14.04
C ASP A 154 4.69 -16.40 -12.67
N VAL A 155 5.03 -15.09 -12.61
CA VAL A 155 4.94 -14.29 -11.38
C VAL A 155 3.49 -14.09 -10.98
N PHE A 156 2.61 -13.77 -11.94
CA PHE A 156 1.18 -13.59 -11.66
C PHE A 156 0.54 -14.89 -11.16
N THR A 157 0.93 -16.03 -11.72
CA THR A 157 0.50 -17.35 -11.26
C THR A 157 0.96 -17.65 -9.83
N VAL A 158 2.22 -17.33 -9.50
CA VAL A 158 2.74 -17.45 -8.12
C VAL A 158 1.94 -16.57 -7.16
N LEU A 159 1.74 -15.30 -7.48
CA LEU A 159 0.97 -14.38 -6.64
C LEU A 159 -0.45 -14.88 -6.41
N ALA A 160 -1.14 -15.29 -7.47
CA ALA A 160 -2.50 -15.81 -7.39
C ALA A 160 -2.61 -17.06 -6.51
N ARG A 161 -1.67 -18.01 -6.65
CA ARG A 161 -1.61 -19.23 -5.84
C ARG A 161 -1.52 -18.97 -4.34
N HIS A 162 -0.78 -17.92 -3.95
CA HIS A 162 -0.61 -17.54 -2.56
C HIS A 162 -1.61 -16.47 -2.07
N GLY A 163 -2.60 -16.07 -2.90
CA GLY A 163 -3.53 -15.00 -2.55
C GLY A 163 -2.85 -13.64 -2.33
N ALA A 164 -1.65 -13.45 -2.92
CA ALA A 164 -0.89 -12.21 -2.84
C ALA A 164 -1.27 -11.25 -3.96
N ALA A 165 -1.33 -9.94 -3.65
CA ALA A 165 -1.64 -8.92 -4.65
C ALA A 165 -0.38 -8.47 -5.40
N LEU A 166 -0.45 -8.39 -6.74
CA LEU A 166 0.46 -7.53 -7.48
C LEU A 166 0.17 -6.08 -7.09
N CYS A 167 1.17 -5.37 -6.57
CA CYS A 167 1.05 -3.94 -6.35
C CYS A 167 1.12 -3.21 -7.68
N VAL A 168 0.01 -2.61 -8.10
CA VAL A 168 -0.03 -1.74 -9.30
C VAL A 168 0.59 -0.39 -8.94
N HIS A 169 1.53 0.10 -9.74
CA HIS A 169 2.20 1.39 -9.49
C HIS A 169 2.67 2.06 -10.79
N ASP A 170 3.13 3.29 -10.70
CA ASP A 170 3.50 4.15 -11.83
C ASP A 170 5.02 4.37 -12.00
N LEU A 171 5.86 3.58 -11.31
CA LEU A 171 7.33 3.63 -11.42
C LEU A 171 7.93 2.66 -12.46
N LEU A 172 7.09 1.93 -13.17
CA LEU A 172 7.47 1.16 -14.34
C LEU A 172 6.58 1.58 -15.51
N PRO A 173 7.15 1.80 -16.71
CA PRO A 173 6.34 2.05 -17.89
C PRO A 173 5.47 0.82 -18.19
N ASP A 174 4.30 1.05 -18.74
CA ASP A 174 3.37 0.01 -19.19
C ASP A 174 2.99 -1.03 -18.10
N HIS A 175 3.02 -0.62 -16.82
CA HIS A 175 2.60 -1.51 -15.74
C HIS A 175 1.15 -1.95 -15.94
N PRO A 176 0.87 -3.27 -16.04
CA PRO A 176 -0.47 -3.76 -16.34
C PRO A 176 -1.43 -3.51 -15.17
N TRP A 177 -2.66 -3.12 -15.51
CA TRP A 177 -3.77 -3.05 -14.56
C TRP A 177 -4.43 -4.42 -14.43
N ILE A 178 -3.79 -5.31 -13.69
CA ILE A 178 -4.27 -6.65 -13.41
C ILE A 178 -4.38 -6.89 -11.91
N ARG A 179 -5.28 -7.78 -11.54
CA ARG A 179 -5.51 -8.22 -10.18
C ARG A 179 -5.19 -9.71 -10.08
N THR A 180 -4.33 -10.10 -9.15
CA THR A 180 -3.88 -11.49 -8.94
C THR A 180 -4.65 -12.21 -7.83
N THR A 181 -5.50 -11.50 -7.07
CA THR A 181 -6.26 -12.06 -5.95
C THR A 181 -7.58 -11.32 -5.73
N GLY A 182 -8.38 -11.72 -4.75
CA GLY A 182 -9.66 -11.09 -4.37
C GLY A 182 -9.55 -9.68 -3.76
N TRP A 183 -8.38 -9.04 -3.81
CA TRP A 183 -8.15 -7.69 -3.35
C TRP A 183 -7.04 -7.03 -4.18
N THR A 184 -6.87 -5.71 -4.10
CA THR A 184 -5.85 -4.98 -4.87
C THR A 184 -5.08 -4.00 -4.00
N TYR A 185 -3.83 -3.74 -4.39
CA TYR A 185 -2.94 -2.77 -3.76
C TYR A 185 -2.36 -1.85 -4.83
N VAL A 186 -2.52 -0.54 -4.67
CA VAL A 186 -2.07 0.44 -5.67
C VAL A 186 -1.24 1.52 -4.99
N ARG A 187 -0.14 1.93 -5.64
CA ARG A 187 0.73 3.02 -5.17
C ARG A 187 0.93 4.07 -6.24
N PHE A 188 0.85 5.32 -5.83
CA PHE A 188 0.95 6.49 -6.70
C PHE A 188 2.15 7.34 -6.28
N HIS A 189 3.15 7.46 -7.17
CA HIS A 189 4.42 8.15 -6.87
C HIS A 189 4.54 9.53 -7.55
N GLY A 190 3.51 9.97 -8.22
CA GLY A 190 3.42 11.28 -8.86
C GLY A 190 3.16 11.20 -10.38
N PRO A 191 2.64 12.27 -10.96
CA PRO A 191 2.27 12.28 -12.39
C PRO A 191 3.45 12.09 -13.34
N ARG A 192 4.67 12.35 -12.88
CA ARG A 192 5.94 12.14 -13.60
C ARG A 192 6.84 11.15 -12.86
N ALA A 193 6.25 10.08 -12.32
CA ALA A 193 6.93 9.12 -11.44
C ALA A 193 8.18 8.47 -12.05
N LEU A 194 8.26 8.35 -13.38
CA LEU A 194 9.42 7.81 -14.09
C LEU A 194 10.64 8.74 -14.07
N ASP A 195 10.42 10.06 -14.09
CA ASP A 195 11.47 11.08 -14.19
C ASP A 195 11.69 11.80 -12.85
N GLU A 196 10.60 12.17 -12.21
CA GLU A 196 10.57 12.97 -10.97
C GLU A 196 9.55 12.40 -9.98
N PRO A 197 9.86 11.28 -9.33
CA PRO A 197 8.94 10.64 -8.39
C PRO A 197 8.67 11.51 -7.15
N TYR A 198 7.52 11.24 -6.54
CA TYR A 198 7.04 11.85 -5.28
C TYR A 198 6.51 13.29 -5.40
N HIS A 199 6.55 13.91 -6.57
CA HIS A 199 6.20 15.30 -6.80
C HIS A 199 4.90 15.46 -7.61
N GLY A 200 4.21 16.58 -7.36
CA GLY A 200 3.10 17.07 -8.15
C GLY A 200 1.78 16.33 -7.93
N ARG A 201 0.71 16.95 -8.44
CA ARG A 201 -0.66 16.42 -8.36
C ARG A 201 -1.04 15.73 -9.67
N TYR A 202 -1.78 14.65 -9.56
CA TYR A 202 -2.34 13.96 -10.72
C TYR A 202 -3.39 14.81 -11.43
N THR A 203 -3.45 14.70 -12.75
CA THR A 203 -4.52 15.33 -13.54
C THR A 203 -5.86 14.65 -13.28
N GLY A 204 -6.95 15.40 -13.38
CA GLY A 204 -8.29 14.85 -13.24
C GLY A 204 -8.61 13.72 -14.23
N ARG A 205 -7.97 13.73 -15.43
CA ARG A 205 -8.09 12.62 -16.40
C ARG A 205 -7.47 11.34 -15.85
N ARG A 206 -6.25 11.43 -15.29
CA ARG A 206 -5.53 10.26 -14.74
C ARG A 206 -6.28 9.69 -13.54
N LEU A 207 -6.72 10.54 -12.61
CA LEU A 207 -7.46 10.09 -11.43
C LEU A 207 -8.82 9.47 -11.81
N ARG A 208 -9.53 9.98 -12.83
CA ARG A 208 -10.77 9.36 -13.33
C ARG A 208 -10.52 7.96 -13.88
N PHE A 209 -9.51 7.79 -14.73
CA PHE A 209 -9.13 6.47 -15.25
C PHE A 209 -8.87 5.46 -14.11
N VAL A 210 -8.10 5.89 -13.10
CA VAL A 210 -7.82 5.07 -11.91
C VAL A 210 -9.09 4.74 -11.15
N ALA A 211 -9.94 5.75 -10.89
CA ALA A 211 -11.19 5.56 -10.15
C ALA A 211 -12.13 4.58 -10.85
N ASP A 212 -12.26 4.67 -12.18
CA ASP A 212 -13.13 3.79 -12.94
C ASP A 212 -12.62 2.33 -12.90
N ARG A 213 -11.30 2.11 -13.00
CA ARG A 213 -10.69 0.77 -12.85
C ARG A 213 -10.89 0.20 -11.45
N LEU A 214 -10.64 0.98 -10.42
CA LEU A 214 -10.79 0.52 -9.03
C LEU A 214 -12.26 0.33 -8.66
N ALA A 215 -13.17 1.14 -9.19
CA ALA A 215 -14.60 0.94 -9.01
C ALA A 215 -15.06 -0.39 -9.61
N THR A 216 -14.63 -0.73 -10.82
CA THR A 216 -14.92 -2.04 -11.42
C THR A 216 -14.48 -3.19 -10.49
N TRP A 217 -13.25 -3.17 -10.00
CA TRP A 217 -12.75 -4.22 -9.11
C TRP A 217 -13.48 -4.28 -7.76
N ARG A 218 -13.80 -3.11 -7.18
CA ARG A 218 -14.63 -3.03 -5.97
C ARG A 218 -16.02 -3.65 -6.19
N ASP A 219 -16.67 -3.32 -7.30
CA ASP A 219 -18.01 -3.79 -7.62
C ASP A 219 -18.03 -5.31 -7.91
N GLU A 220 -16.90 -5.87 -8.35
CA GLU A 220 -16.64 -7.31 -8.42
C GLU A 220 -16.36 -7.96 -7.05
N GLY A 221 -16.43 -7.19 -5.94
CA GLY A 221 -16.20 -7.68 -4.58
C GLY A 221 -14.76 -7.61 -4.08
N ALA A 222 -13.83 -6.99 -4.83
CA ALA A 222 -12.44 -6.88 -4.40
C ALA A 222 -12.22 -5.72 -3.44
N ASP A 223 -11.56 -5.97 -2.31
CA ASP A 223 -11.09 -4.89 -1.45
C ASP A 223 -10.01 -4.07 -2.14
N VAL A 224 -10.10 -2.75 -2.02
CA VAL A 224 -9.19 -1.78 -2.64
C VAL A 224 -8.33 -1.11 -1.57
N TYR A 225 -7.00 -1.23 -1.70
CA TYR A 225 -6.02 -0.49 -0.93
C TYR A 225 -5.22 0.41 -1.88
N ALA A 226 -5.26 1.73 -1.67
CA ALA A 226 -4.60 2.69 -2.57
C ALA A 226 -3.86 3.75 -1.75
N TYR A 227 -2.55 3.91 -2.01
CA TYR A 227 -1.71 4.82 -1.24
C TYR A 227 -0.97 5.79 -2.14
N PHE A 228 -1.10 7.08 -1.81
CA PHE A 228 -0.42 8.18 -2.49
C PHE A 228 0.89 8.51 -1.79
N ASN A 229 1.97 8.49 -2.57
CA ASN A 229 3.34 8.74 -2.15
C ASN A 229 3.94 9.99 -2.84
N ASN A 230 3.12 10.80 -3.49
CA ASN A 230 3.47 12.13 -4.02
C ASN A 230 3.29 13.18 -2.91
N ASP A 231 4.03 13.02 -1.82
CA ASP A 231 3.83 13.67 -0.53
C ASP A 231 4.25 15.14 -0.50
N TRP A 232 5.06 15.60 -1.44
CA TRP A 232 5.51 16.99 -1.50
C TRP A 232 4.34 17.99 -1.46
N HIS A 233 4.42 18.93 -0.51
CA HIS A 233 3.43 20.01 -0.29
C HIS A 233 1.99 19.51 -0.11
N GLY A 234 1.79 18.30 0.41
CA GLY A 234 0.49 17.73 0.68
C GLY A 234 -0.29 17.27 -0.57
N ALA A 235 0.36 17.19 -1.73
CA ALA A 235 -0.27 16.74 -2.97
C ALA A 235 -0.95 15.37 -2.80
N ALA A 236 -0.30 14.43 -2.12
CA ALA A 236 -0.83 13.11 -1.83
C ALA A 236 -2.19 13.15 -1.12
N VAL A 237 -2.37 14.05 -0.16
CA VAL A 237 -3.62 14.16 0.61
C VAL A 237 -4.78 14.57 -0.29
N VAL A 238 -4.58 15.58 -1.14
CA VAL A 238 -5.62 16.09 -2.04
C VAL A 238 -6.03 15.05 -3.08
N ASP A 239 -5.05 14.33 -3.64
CA ASP A 239 -5.31 13.29 -4.64
C ASP A 239 -5.97 12.05 -4.01
N ALA A 240 -5.55 11.66 -2.78
CA ALA A 240 -6.16 10.57 -2.02
C ALA A 240 -7.62 10.88 -1.64
N GLU A 241 -7.92 12.08 -1.15
CA GLU A 241 -9.29 12.50 -0.85
C GLU A 241 -10.16 12.45 -2.09
N TRP A 242 -9.68 12.98 -3.20
CA TRP A 242 -10.42 12.97 -4.46
C TRP A 242 -10.76 11.53 -4.90
N LEU A 243 -9.77 10.61 -4.87
CA LEU A 243 -9.98 9.22 -5.28
C LEU A 243 -10.94 8.50 -4.32
N ARG A 244 -10.74 8.64 -3.01
CA ARG A 244 -11.61 8.05 -1.98
C ARG A 244 -13.06 8.48 -2.18
N ASP A 245 -13.30 9.79 -2.28
CA ASP A 245 -14.63 10.36 -2.39
C ASP A 245 -15.32 9.93 -3.68
N ARG A 246 -14.56 9.77 -4.77
CA ARG A 246 -15.08 9.25 -6.03
C ARG A 246 -15.51 7.80 -5.90
N LEU A 247 -14.68 6.94 -5.32
CA LEU A 247 -14.97 5.52 -5.13
C LEU A 247 -16.17 5.29 -4.19
N LEU A 248 -16.27 6.05 -3.10
CA LEU A 248 -17.40 5.91 -2.17
C LEU A 248 -18.73 6.40 -2.77
N ARG A 249 -18.72 7.48 -3.56
CA ARG A 249 -19.95 7.97 -4.22
C ARG A 249 -20.48 7.04 -5.30
N THR A 250 -19.61 6.30 -6.00
CA THR A 250 -20.05 5.35 -7.03
C THR A 250 -20.53 4.02 -6.44
N ALA A 251 -20.23 3.71 -5.18
CA ALA A 251 -20.76 2.55 -4.47
C ALA A 251 -22.21 2.73 -3.98
N ALA A 252 -22.70 3.97 -3.92
CA ALA A 252 -24.04 4.31 -3.41
C ALA A 252 -25.13 4.38 -4.52
N ARG A 253 -24.76 4.03 -5.75
CA ARG A 253 -25.70 3.98 -6.90
C ARG A 253 -25.94 2.55 -7.34
#